data_03f1e832c6b36393a333627b2d49e2e1
#
_entry.id   03f1e832c6b36393a333627b2d49e2e1
#
_cell.length_a   1.000
_cell.length_b   1.000
_cell.length_c   1.000
_cell.angle_alpha   90.00
_cell.angle_beta   90.00
_cell.angle_gamma   90.00
#
_symmetry.space_group_name_H-M   'P 1'
#
loop_
_entity.id
_entity.type
_entity.pdbx_description
1 polymer ?
#
loop_
_entity_poly.entity_id
_entity_poly.type
_entity_poly.pdbx_seq_one_letter_code
_entity_poly.pdbx_strand_id
1 'polypeptide(L)'
;KKGLGVPVNNNEAFGWFFLSANQGNILANYALGHAYLKGSGIKKNYKSALKAFKYAALREHPSSRLIIGNMYYQGQGVIVSYTRAFLWWSLAQDLNIGGASQNIDMIKKKMSKDQYSKAKEMYLMCMQNTLYNCTKKLDLF
;
A
#
# COMPACT_ATOMS: atom_id res chain seq x y z
N LYS A 1 -5.28 21.61 6.67
CA LYS A 1 -6.10 21.68 7.37
C LYS A 1 -7.08 22.76 7.18
N LYS A 2 -8.13 22.71 7.73
CA LYS A 2 -9.03 23.61 7.55
C LYS A 2 -8.80 24.61 8.49
N GLY A 3 -8.21 25.46 8.36
CA GLY A 3 -8.05 26.53 9.22
C GLY A 3 -9.24 27.39 9.15
N LEU A 4 -9.50 28.25 10.04
CA LEU A 4 -10.60 29.12 10.19
C LEU A 4 -11.04 29.83 8.93
N GLY A 5 -11.62 29.09 8.02
CA GLY A 5 -12.08 29.64 6.76
C GLY A 5 -11.03 29.73 5.67
N VAL A 6 -9.82 29.27 5.93
CA VAL A 6 -8.76 29.31 4.93
C VAL A 6 -8.91 28.14 4.00
N PRO A 7 -8.92 28.36 2.67
CA PRO A 7 -9.05 27.26 1.72
C PRO A 7 -7.84 26.31 1.79
N VAL A 8 -8.10 25.03 1.57
CA VAL A 8 -7.03 24.04 1.52
C VAL A 8 -6.25 24.25 0.24
N ASN A 9 -4.91 24.39 0.33
CA ASN A 9 -4.03 24.48 -0.82
C ASN A 9 -3.30 23.16 -1.00
N ASN A 10 -3.72 22.38 -1.99
CA ASN A 10 -3.15 21.04 -2.21
C ASN A 10 -1.68 21.08 -2.62
N ASN A 11 -1.27 22.10 -3.37
CA ASN A 11 0.14 22.23 -3.75
C ASN A 11 1.02 22.47 -2.52
N GLU A 12 0.55 23.32 -1.62
CA GLU A 12 1.27 23.63 -0.42
C GLU A 12 1.32 22.42 0.52
N ALA A 13 0.16 21.73 0.65
CA ALA A 13 0.08 20.52 1.46
C ALA A 13 1.02 19.45 0.93
N PHE A 14 1.08 19.26 -0.40
CA PHE A 14 2.00 18.32 -1.00
C PHE A 14 3.44 18.64 -0.62
N GLY A 15 3.82 19.91 -0.68
CA GLY A 15 5.17 20.35 -0.32
C GLY A 15 5.54 19.96 1.10
N TRP A 16 4.61 20.13 2.04
CA TRP A 16 4.86 19.77 3.44
C TRP A 16 4.98 18.25 3.59
N PHE A 17 4.11 17.48 2.95
CA PHE A 17 4.18 16.03 2.99
C PHE A 17 5.49 15.52 2.39
N PHE A 18 5.91 16.13 1.28
CA PHE A 18 7.14 15.73 0.61
C PHE A 18 8.35 15.95 1.51
N LEU A 19 8.44 17.11 2.14
CA LEU A 19 9.56 17.41 3.06
C LEU A 19 9.54 16.48 4.26
N SER A 20 8.40 16.28 4.87
CA SER A 20 8.28 15.42 6.04
C SER A 20 8.55 13.96 5.69
N ALA A 21 8.09 13.51 4.53
CA ALA A 21 8.31 12.14 4.08
C ALA A 21 9.80 11.88 3.84
N ASN A 22 10.52 12.85 3.29
CA ASN A 22 11.96 12.72 3.08
C ASN A 22 12.73 12.61 4.39
N GLN A 23 12.12 13.05 5.49
CA GLN A 23 12.71 12.91 6.82
C GLN A 23 12.29 11.61 7.51
N GLY A 24 11.60 10.74 6.80
CA GLY A 24 11.24 9.42 7.30
C GLY A 24 9.92 9.36 8.07
N ASN A 25 9.09 10.38 7.98
CA ASN A 25 7.80 10.37 8.67
C ASN A 25 6.83 9.40 7.97
N ILE A 26 6.33 8.42 8.72
CA ILE A 26 5.46 7.37 8.17
C ILE A 26 4.14 7.93 7.67
N LEU A 27 3.49 8.77 8.47
CA LEU A 27 2.20 9.35 8.09
C LEU A 27 2.34 10.30 6.91
N ALA A 28 3.47 11.01 6.82
CA ALA A 28 3.73 11.88 5.68
C ALA A 28 3.92 11.07 4.40
N ASN A 29 4.57 9.90 4.49
CA ASN A 29 4.70 9.01 3.33
C ASN A 29 3.34 8.48 2.91
N TYR A 30 2.50 8.15 3.85
CA TYR A 30 1.13 7.72 3.55
C TYR A 30 0.36 8.84 2.85
N ALA A 31 0.43 10.07 3.37
CA ALA A 31 -0.25 11.21 2.75
C ALA A 31 0.32 11.52 1.37
N LEU A 32 1.63 11.41 1.21
CA LEU A 32 2.30 11.60 -0.07
C LEU A 32 1.82 10.57 -1.09
N GLY A 33 1.69 9.31 -0.65
CA GLY A 33 1.16 8.25 -1.49
C GLY A 33 -0.23 8.60 -2.01
N HIS A 34 -1.10 9.10 -1.15
CA HIS A 34 -2.45 9.52 -1.56
C HIS A 34 -2.42 10.71 -2.53
N ALA A 35 -1.52 11.67 -2.29
CA ALA A 35 -1.40 12.81 -3.18
C ALA A 35 -1.04 12.36 -4.60
N TYR A 36 -0.09 11.45 -4.73
CA TYR A 36 0.27 10.89 -6.03
C TYR A 36 -0.83 10.03 -6.62
N LEU A 37 -1.51 9.25 -5.78
CA LEU A 37 -2.55 8.34 -6.24
C LEU A 37 -3.73 9.10 -6.83
N LYS A 38 -4.09 10.21 -6.22
CA LYS A 38 -5.25 10.99 -6.62
C LYS A 38 -4.90 12.21 -7.47
N GLY A 39 -3.64 12.58 -7.54
CA GLY A 39 -3.23 13.79 -8.23
C GLY A 39 -3.58 15.05 -7.46
N SER A 40 -3.48 15.01 -6.12
CA SER A 40 -3.83 16.16 -5.27
C SER A 40 -2.60 17.00 -4.99
N GLY A 41 -2.49 18.15 -5.63
CA GLY A 41 -1.36 19.06 -5.46
C GLY A 41 -0.13 18.68 -6.28
N ILE A 42 -0.22 17.57 -7.01
CA ILE A 42 0.85 17.10 -7.89
C ILE A 42 0.20 16.22 -8.96
N LYS A 43 0.86 16.05 -10.08
CA LYS A 43 0.34 15.19 -11.13
C LYS A 43 0.26 13.74 -10.64
N LYS A 44 -0.85 13.07 -10.95
CA LYS A 44 -1.04 11.67 -10.59
C LYS A 44 0.12 10.81 -11.07
N ASN A 45 0.62 9.95 -10.21
CA ASN A 45 1.73 9.07 -10.52
C ASN A 45 1.64 7.82 -9.64
N TYR A 46 1.16 6.73 -10.23
CA TYR A 46 0.96 5.48 -9.47
C TYR A 46 2.28 4.89 -8.96
N LYS A 47 3.35 4.99 -9.75
CA LYS A 47 4.64 4.44 -9.30
C LYS A 47 5.19 5.18 -8.09
N SER A 48 5.08 6.52 -8.11
CA SER A 48 5.50 7.31 -6.96
C SER A 48 4.60 7.06 -5.76
N ALA A 49 3.30 6.86 -5.98
CA ALA A 49 2.37 6.52 -4.91
C ALA A 49 2.77 5.20 -4.27
N LEU A 50 3.04 4.18 -5.09
CA LEU A 50 3.43 2.87 -4.59
C LEU A 50 4.71 2.96 -3.75
N LYS A 51 5.69 3.72 -4.21
CA LYS A 51 6.95 3.89 -3.48
C LYS A 51 6.72 4.48 -2.09
N ALA A 52 5.87 5.51 -2.00
CA ALA A 52 5.55 6.15 -0.73
C ALA A 52 4.78 5.19 0.20
N PHE A 53 3.79 4.48 -0.34
CA PHE A 53 3.03 3.51 0.45
C PHE A 53 3.91 2.36 0.93
N LYS A 54 4.88 1.92 0.10
CA LYS A 54 5.79 0.87 0.51
C LYS A 54 6.61 1.26 1.73
N TYR A 55 7.10 2.48 1.75
CA TYR A 55 7.87 2.95 2.89
C TYR A 55 7.05 2.79 4.18
N ALA A 56 5.80 3.24 4.14
CA ALA A 56 4.93 3.15 5.30
C ALA A 56 4.54 1.70 5.62
N ALA A 57 4.27 0.90 4.59
CA ALA A 57 3.84 -0.49 4.77
C ALA A 57 4.91 -1.34 5.43
N LEU A 58 6.19 -1.11 5.10
CA LEU A 58 7.29 -1.83 5.70
C LEU A 58 7.48 -1.46 7.18
N ARG A 59 6.86 -0.38 7.62
CA ARG A 59 6.92 0.10 9.01
C ARG A 59 5.60 -0.11 9.73
N GLU A 60 4.89 -1.16 9.31
CA GLU A 60 3.65 -1.61 9.97
C GLU A 60 2.51 -0.60 9.94
N HIS A 61 2.40 0.15 8.86
CA HIS A 61 1.26 1.04 8.67
C HIS A 61 0.13 0.27 7.97
N PRO A 62 -0.97 -0.02 8.68
CA PRO A 62 -1.99 -0.94 8.16
C PRO A 62 -2.66 -0.46 6.87
N SER A 63 -3.06 0.80 6.82
CA SER A 63 -3.75 1.34 5.65
C SER A 63 -2.88 1.29 4.39
N SER A 64 -1.57 1.49 4.54
CA SER A 64 -0.65 1.41 3.40
C SER A 64 -0.60 0.00 2.84
N ARG A 65 -0.61 -1.02 3.70
CA ARG A 65 -0.63 -2.42 3.24
C ARG A 65 -1.91 -2.73 2.49
N LEU A 66 -3.04 -2.22 2.98
CA LEU A 66 -4.33 -2.41 2.32
C LEU A 66 -4.33 -1.78 0.93
N ILE A 67 -3.83 -0.56 0.82
CA ILE A 67 -3.79 0.17 -0.44
C ILE A 67 -2.87 -0.50 -1.45
N ILE A 68 -1.71 -1.01 -1.01
CA ILE A 68 -0.82 -1.73 -1.91
C ILE A 68 -1.52 -2.95 -2.50
N GLY A 69 -2.27 -3.68 -1.67
CA GLY A 69 -3.08 -4.78 -2.16
C GLY A 69 -4.09 -4.33 -3.21
N ASN A 70 -4.76 -3.20 -2.96
CA ASN A 70 -5.69 -2.62 -3.93
C ASN A 70 -4.99 -2.27 -5.25
N MET A 71 -3.78 -1.73 -5.17
CA MET A 71 -3.02 -1.35 -6.36
C MET A 71 -2.65 -2.58 -7.19
N TYR A 72 -2.26 -3.68 -6.56
CA TYR A 72 -2.01 -4.91 -7.29
C TYR A 72 -3.29 -5.50 -7.88
N TYR A 73 -4.39 -5.38 -7.17
CA TYR A 73 -5.67 -5.89 -7.67
C TYR A 73 -6.14 -5.12 -8.90
N GLN A 74 -5.93 -3.82 -8.92
CA GLN A 74 -6.40 -2.96 -10.00
C GLN A 74 -5.35 -2.67 -11.07
N GLY A 75 -4.10 -3.06 -10.85
CA GLY A 75 -3.03 -2.79 -11.80
C GLY A 75 -2.60 -1.33 -11.83
N GLN A 76 -2.55 -0.68 -10.68
CA GLN A 76 -2.16 0.73 -10.61
C GLN A 76 -0.65 0.84 -10.37
N GLY A 77 0.09 1.14 -11.42
CA GLY A 77 1.54 1.24 -11.35
C GLY A 77 2.26 -0.10 -11.33
N VAL A 78 1.50 -1.19 -11.37
CA VAL A 78 2.02 -2.56 -11.38
C VAL A 78 1.13 -3.41 -12.27
N ILE A 79 1.62 -4.59 -12.67
CA ILE A 79 0.80 -5.55 -13.39
C ILE A 79 -0.16 -6.18 -12.39
N VAL A 80 -1.41 -6.35 -12.78
CA VAL A 80 -2.42 -7.01 -11.94
C VAL A 80 -1.89 -8.34 -11.43
N SER A 81 -1.99 -8.55 -10.12
CA SER A 81 -1.55 -9.80 -9.51
C SER A 81 -2.45 -10.12 -8.32
N TYR A 82 -3.29 -11.12 -8.49
CA TYR A 82 -4.17 -11.55 -7.40
C TYR A 82 -3.38 -12.18 -6.26
N THR A 83 -2.29 -12.89 -6.56
CA THR A 83 -1.45 -13.47 -5.51
C THR A 83 -0.83 -12.38 -4.63
N ARG A 84 -0.34 -11.32 -5.25
CA ARG A 84 0.26 -10.22 -4.48
C ARG A 84 -0.78 -9.39 -3.74
N ALA A 85 -1.96 -9.20 -4.35
CA ALA A 85 -3.05 -8.52 -3.67
C ALA A 85 -3.45 -9.30 -2.42
N PHE A 86 -3.62 -10.62 -2.55
CA PHE A 86 -3.95 -11.48 -1.41
C PHE A 86 -2.88 -11.37 -0.32
N LEU A 87 -1.62 -11.40 -0.71
CA LEU A 87 -0.52 -11.32 0.24
C LEU A 87 -0.56 -10.00 1.02
N TRP A 88 -0.67 -8.88 0.30
CA TRP A 88 -0.66 -7.57 0.96
C TRP A 88 -1.90 -7.37 1.84
N TRP A 89 -3.05 -7.86 1.41
CA TRP A 89 -4.26 -7.79 2.23
C TRP A 89 -4.15 -8.69 3.46
N SER A 90 -3.50 -9.85 3.34
CA SER A 90 -3.24 -10.72 4.51
C SER A 90 -2.30 -10.04 5.49
N LEU A 91 -1.26 -9.37 5.00
CA LEU A 91 -0.34 -8.62 5.85
C LEU A 91 -1.03 -7.42 6.51
N ALA A 92 -2.03 -6.83 5.83
CA ALA A 92 -2.83 -5.77 6.41
C ALA A 92 -3.77 -6.32 7.49
N GLN A 93 -4.37 -7.48 7.22
CA GLN A 93 -5.26 -8.12 8.18
C GLN A 93 -4.57 -8.43 9.50
N ASP A 94 -3.29 -8.78 9.44
CA ASP A 94 -2.49 -9.04 10.64
C ASP A 94 -2.38 -7.81 11.54
N LEU A 95 -2.60 -6.63 10.98
CA LEU A 95 -2.59 -5.38 11.73
C LEU A 95 -4.01 -4.90 12.04
N ASN A 96 -5.00 -5.78 11.90
CA ASN A 96 -6.39 -5.54 12.27
C ASN A 96 -7.07 -4.35 11.56
N ILE A 97 -6.71 -4.09 10.30
CA ILE A 97 -7.36 -3.02 9.57
C ILE A 97 -8.67 -3.51 8.97
N GLY A 98 -9.70 -2.68 9.03
CA GLY A 98 -11.00 -2.99 8.44
C GLY A 98 -10.92 -3.05 6.91
N GLY A 99 -11.71 -3.92 6.33
CA GLY A 99 -11.77 -4.09 4.87
C GLY A 99 -10.86 -5.17 4.32
N ALA A 100 -9.78 -5.50 5.01
CA ALA A 100 -8.85 -6.52 4.51
C ALA A 100 -9.51 -7.89 4.41
N SER A 101 -10.26 -8.27 5.44
CA SER A 101 -10.93 -9.56 5.47
C SER A 101 -11.93 -9.71 4.32
N GLN A 102 -12.72 -8.68 4.04
CA GLN A 102 -13.68 -8.68 2.96
C GLN A 102 -12.98 -8.78 1.60
N ASN A 103 -11.87 -8.07 1.44
CA ASN A 103 -11.10 -8.12 0.21
C ASN A 103 -10.50 -9.51 -0.02
N ILE A 104 -10.01 -10.14 1.05
CA ILE A 104 -9.46 -11.50 0.97
C ILE A 104 -10.56 -12.47 0.54
N ASP A 105 -11.73 -12.40 1.17
CA ASP A 105 -12.83 -13.28 0.81
C ASP A 105 -13.25 -13.10 -0.64
N MET A 106 -13.28 -11.87 -1.11
CA MET A 106 -13.65 -11.57 -2.49
C MET A 106 -12.65 -12.15 -3.47
N ILE A 107 -11.35 -11.95 -3.22
CA ILE A 107 -10.33 -12.36 -4.18
C ILE A 107 -10.15 -13.88 -4.21
N LYS A 108 -10.37 -14.56 -3.09
CA LYS A 108 -10.30 -16.02 -3.04
C LYS A 108 -11.25 -16.65 -4.04
N LYS A 109 -12.40 -16.03 -4.28
CA LYS A 109 -13.37 -16.54 -5.24
C LYS A 109 -12.90 -16.39 -6.67
N LYS A 110 -11.95 -15.50 -6.92
CA LYS A 110 -11.43 -15.23 -8.27
C LYS A 110 -10.11 -15.94 -8.55
N MET A 111 -9.48 -16.49 -7.54
CA MET A 111 -8.18 -17.12 -7.67
C MET A 111 -8.31 -18.60 -8.04
N SER A 112 -7.37 -19.09 -8.86
CA SER A 112 -7.25 -20.51 -9.09
C SER A 112 -6.64 -21.16 -7.84
N LYS A 113 -6.71 -22.50 -7.77
CA LYS A 113 -6.09 -23.23 -6.68
C LYS A 113 -4.59 -22.99 -6.62
N ASP A 114 -3.95 -22.94 -7.78
CA ASP A 114 -2.51 -22.70 -7.86
C ASP A 114 -2.16 -21.29 -7.37
N GLN A 115 -2.93 -20.30 -7.77
CA GLN A 115 -2.72 -18.92 -7.31
C GLN A 115 -2.87 -18.82 -5.81
N TYR A 116 -3.89 -19.44 -5.27
CA TYR A 116 -4.16 -19.42 -3.83
C TYR A 116 -3.04 -20.11 -3.05
N SER A 117 -2.62 -21.30 -3.52
CA SER A 117 -1.52 -22.02 -2.87
C SER A 117 -0.24 -21.21 -2.87
N LYS A 118 0.07 -20.60 -4.01
CA LYS A 118 1.26 -19.77 -4.11
C LYS A 118 1.19 -18.54 -3.19
N ALA A 119 0.04 -17.90 -3.13
CA ALA A 119 -0.15 -16.73 -2.27
C ALA A 119 0.03 -17.11 -0.80
N LYS A 120 -0.48 -18.26 -0.39
CA LYS A 120 -0.32 -18.74 0.97
C LYS A 120 1.14 -19.07 1.29
N GLU A 121 1.86 -19.65 0.35
CA GLU A 121 3.30 -19.90 0.53
C GLU A 121 4.05 -18.59 0.73
N MET A 122 3.76 -17.60 -0.08
CA MET A 122 4.37 -16.28 0.04
C MET A 122 4.09 -15.67 1.40
N TYR A 123 2.83 -15.78 1.84
CA TYR A 123 2.44 -15.24 3.15
C TYR A 123 3.20 -15.94 4.27
N LEU A 124 3.29 -17.27 4.23
CA LEU A 124 4.02 -18.03 5.26
C LEU A 124 5.50 -17.68 5.28
N MET A 125 6.09 -17.45 4.12
CA MET A 125 7.47 -17.01 4.04
C MET A 125 7.65 -15.66 4.74
N CYS A 126 6.71 -14.75 4.56
CA CYS A 126 6.76 -13.44 5.22
C CYS A 126 6.58 -13.57 6.73
N MET A 127 5.78 -14.53 7.19
CA MET A 127 5.60 -14.75 8.61
C MET A 127 6.85 -15.31 9.29
N GLN A 128 7.69 -16.00 8.53
CA GLN A 128 8.92 -16.59 9.05
C GLN A 128 10.11 -15.65 8.99
N ASN A 129 9.95 -14.51 8.35
CA ASN A 129 11.03 -13.55 8.15
C ASN A 129 10.53 -12.15 8.49
N THR A 130 11.44 -11.17 8.50
CA THR A 130 10.98 -9.80 8.59
C THR A 130 10.28 -9.45 7.28
N LEU A 131 9.33 -8.53 7.35
CA LEU A 131 8.62 -8.10 6.14
C LEU A 131 9.60 -7.57 5.08
N TYR A 132 10.60 -6.82 5.51
CA TYR A 132 11.60 -6.29 4.58
C TYR A 132 12.30 -7.43 3.82
N ASN A 133 12.73 -8.44 4.55
CA ASN A 133 13.44 -9.56 3.91
C ASN A 133 12.54 -10.36 2.98
N CYS A 134 11.29 -10.57 3.38
CA CYS A 134 10.38 -11.34 2.54
C CYS A 134 10.03 -10.57 1.25
N THR A 135 9.79 -9.27 1.36
CA THR A 135 9.45 -8.49 0.17
C THR A 135 10.62 -8.43 -0.80
N LYS A 136 11.84 -8.35 -0.29
CA LYS A 136 13.02 -8.36 -1.13
C LYS A 136 13.21 -9.72 -1.80
N LYS A 137 13.07 -10.80 -1.02
CA LYS A 137 13.26 -12.16 -1.54
C LYS A 137 12.22 -12.53 -2.58
N LEU A 138 10.99 -12.08 -2.40
CA LEU A 138 9.89 -12.37 -3.32
C LEU A 138 9.80 -11.36 -4.46
N ASP A 139 10.72 -10.40 -4.49
CA ASP A 139 10.75 -9.37 -5.51
C ASP A 139 9.39 -8.66 -5.61
N LEU A 140 8.86 -8.29 -4.46
CA LEU A 140 7.57 -7.63 -4.39
C LEU A 140 7.65 -6.13 -4.66
N PHE A 141 8.85 -5.61 -4.76
CA PHE A 141 9.04 -4.18 -4.96
C PHE A 141 9.95 -3.89 -6.13
#